data_52eb5a3fdbe5ce1baef344f59377bed9
#
_entry.id   52eb5a3fdbe5ce1baef344f59377bed9
#
_cell.length_a   1.000
_cell.length_b   1.000
_cell.length_c   1.000
_cell.angle_alpha   90.00
_cell.angle_beta   90.00
_cell.angle_gamma   90.00
#
_symmetry.space_group_name_H-M   'P 1'
#
loop_
_entity.id
_entity.type
_entity.pdbx_description
1 polymer ?
#
loop_
_entity_poly.entity_id
_entity_poly.type
_entity_poly.pdbx_seq_one_letter_code
_entity_poly.pdbx_strand_id
1 'polypeptide(L)'
;TTITTKKDPVTGTVTEVTKRPDGSTTTVETHKDGTTTTTNKTPTGTTGTVTTDKNGNVTQAEGHVSNKDVEQSQKDDQPVKLPVTVPVTPEGENAPSIEIEVPKGSGSVDVEIPVEKPTAGTVAVVVKPDGTEVPVKQFIVTENSVILPLDGSAVIKIVDRSQHFVDVHGADHWAKEYVDFVTARDLFQGTSDNHFSPDISMTRGMLVAVLYRLEDSPSLPEENLGYPLSDVASDDWYSDAVYWAAYHGIVSGYHDGRFGPNDTITREQMAVILYRYAQHKGYDTADRAALDKFSDSEQVSAWSADALSWANAEGLVNGTSATTLTPKGHAARAQVAAILTRFCQRVVE
;
A
#
# COMPACT_ATOMS: atom_id res chain seq x y z
N THR A 1 16.97 -1.83 35.39
CA THR A 1 16.66 -3.08 34.69
C THR A 1 16.91 -4.23 35.64
N THR A 2 15.93 -5.14 35.79
CA THR A 2 16.03 -6.36 36.61
C THR A 2 15.89 -7.55 35.68
N ILE A 3 16.79 -8.54 35.83
CA ILE A 3 16.76 -9.79 35.06
C ILE A 3 16.53 -10.94 36.06
N THR A 4 15.60 -11.82 35.77
CA THR A 4 15.31 -13.02 36.55
C THR A 4 15.29 -14.23 35.62
N THR A 5 15.96 -15.32 36.00
CA THR A 5 16.01 -16.55 35.23
C THR A 5 15.44 -17.69 36.06
N LYS A 6 14.57 -18.51 35.48
CA LYS A 6 13.93 -19.67 36.07
C LYS A 6 14.02 -20.84 35.10
N LYS A 7 14.31 -22.05 35.61
CA LYS A 7 14.26 -23.29 34.83
C LYS A 7 13.11 -24.15 35.34
N ASP A 8 12.26 -24.60 34.44
CA ASP A 8 11.20 -25.57 34.76
C ASP A 8 11.84 -26.97 34.86
N PRO A 9 11.71 -27.65 36.02
CA PRO A 9 12.31 -28.96 36.20
C PRO A 9 11.62 -30.09 35.43
N VAL A 10 10.36 -29.88 34.97
CA VAL A 10 9.57 -30.88 34.23
C VAL A 10 9.84 -30.80 32.74
N THR A 11 9.67 -29.60 32.16
CA THR A 11 9.81 -29.34 30.72
C THR A 11 11.26 -29.11 30.33
N GLY A 12 12.07 -28.61 31.26
CA GLY A 12 13.45 -28.16 31.00
C GLY A 12 13.52 -26.80 30.37
N THR A 13 12.39 -26.12 30.15
CA THR A 13 12.31 -24.75 29.61
C THR A 13 13.01 -23.75 30.52
N VAL A 14 13.84 -22.91 29.95
CA VAL A 14 14.50 -21.82 30.66
C VAL A 14 13.77 -20.51 30.31
N THR A 15 13.20 -19.86 31.32
CA THR A 15 12.51 -18.56 31.17
C THR A 15 13.39 -17.45 31.74
N GLU A 16 13.71 -16.46 30.93
CA GLU A 16 14.37 -15.22 31.35
C GLU A 16 13.41 -14.05 31.24
N VAL A 17 13.24 -13.28 32.31
CA VAL A 17 12.38 -12.11 32.33
C VAL A 17 13.23 -10.86 32.60
N THR A 18 13.24 -9.94 31.66
CA THR A 18 13.86 -8.61 31.78
C THR A 18 12.78 -7.57 32.02
N LYS A 19 12.84 -6.83 33.15
CA LYS A 19 11.98 -5.69 33.45
C LYS A 19 12.81 -4.41 33.35
N ARG A 20 12.30 -3.43 32.58
CA ARG A 20 12.97 -2.11 32.40
C ARG A 20 12.36 -1.04 33.28
N PRO A 21 13.08 0.07 33.56
CA PRO A 21 12.58 1.17 34.40
C PRO A 21 11.32 1.85 33.85
N ASP A 22 11.11 1.85 32.52
CA ASP A 22 9.93 2.38 31.85
C ASP A 22 8.66 1.52 32.03
N GLY A 23 8.78 0.36 32.66
CA GLY A 23 7.70 -0.62 32.86
C GLY A 23 7.59 -1.66 31.75
N SER A 24 8.37 -1.55 30.66
CA SER A 24 8.39 -2.58 29.62
C SER A 24 9.04 -3.88 30.11
N THR A 25 8.62 -5.00 29.53
CA THR A 25 9.17 -6.32 29.85
C THR A 25 9.50 -7.10 28.60
N THR A 26 10.56 -7.91 28.70
CA THR A 26 10.87 -8.94 27.70
C THR A 26 10.93 -10.28 28.44
N THR A 27 10.21 -11.27 27.96
CA THR A 27 10.26 -12.66 28.43
C THR A 27 10.81 -13.51 27.30
N VAL A 28 11.87 -14.26 27.55
CA VAL A 28 12.45 -15.24 26.63
C VAL A 28 12.31 -16.62 27.22
N GLU A 29 11.66 -17.52 26.51
CA GLU A 29 11.54 -18.92 26.86
C GLU A 29 12.34 -19.76 25.87
N THR A 30 13.34 -20.48 26.37
CA THR A 30 14.15 -21.41 25.58
C THR A 30 13.70 -22.83 25.89
N HIS A 31 13.17 -23.51 24.89
CA HIS A 31 12.67 -24.86 25.02
C HIS A 31 13.79 -25.88 24.81
N LYS A 32 13.55 -27.13 25.28
CA LYS A 32 14.54 -28.19 25.26
C LYS A 32 14.96 -28.63 23.84
N ASP A 33 14.08 -28.42 22.87
CA ASP A 33 14.31 -28.71 21.44
C ASP A 33 15.11 -27.59 20.71
N GLY A 34 15.44 -26.53 21.42
CA GLY A 34 16.19 -25.38 20.90
C GLY A 34 15.31 -24.30 20.27
N THR A 35 13.99 -24.46 20.27
CA THR A 35 13.07 -23.38 19.87
C THR A 35 13.02 -22.29 20.95
N THR A 36 12.71 -21.02 20.57
CA THR A 36 12.54 -19.94 21.53
C THR A 36 11.22 -19.22 21.31
N THR A 37 10.63 -18.74 22.41
CA THR A 37 9.48 -17.84 22.37
C THR A 37 9.87 -16.56 23.10
N THR A 38 9.84 -15.43 22.38
CA THR A 38 10.16 -14.10 22.94
C THR A 38 8.90 -13.27 22.97
N THR A 39 8.47 -12.87 24.17
CA THR A 39 7.34 -11.96 24.36
C THR A 39 7.85 -10.60 24.88
N ASN A 40 7.57 -9.54 24.15
CA ASN A 40 7.78 -8.15 24.57
C ASN A 40 6.45 -7.53 24.97
N LYS A 41 6.48 -6.70 26.02
CA LYS A 41 5.31 -5.94 26.47
C LYS A 41 5.71 -4.48 26.65
N THR A 42 4.95 -3.56 26.07
CA THR A 42 5.09 -2.11 26.25
C THR A 42 4.61 -1.68 27.63
N PRO A 43 4.98 -0.48 28.10
CA PRO A 43 4.47 0.07 29.38
C PRO A 43 2.94 0.24 29.40
N THR A 44 2.32 0.45 28.25
CA THR A 44 0.88 0.66 28.03
C THR A 44 0.09 -0.63 27.89
N GLY A 45 0.78 -1.75 27.63
CA GLY A 45 0.19 -3.09 27.67
C GLY A 45 0.16 -3.83 26.34
N THR A 46 0.45 -3.18 25.21
CA THR A 46 0.61 -3.88 23.92
C THR A 46 1.70 -4.93 24.03
N THR A 47 1.42 -6.13 23.52
CA THR A 47 2.38 -7.25 23.54
C THR A 47 2.67 -7.73 22.13
N GLY A 48 3.85 -8.27 21.97
CA GLY A 48 4.24 -8.95 20.76
C GLY A 48 5.08 -10.17 21.10
N THR A 49 4.73 -11.32 20.51
CA THR A 49 5.39 -12.59 20.71
C THR A 49 5.95 -13.09 19.39
N VAL A 50 7.18 -13.58 19.40
CA VAL A 50 7.83 -14.24 18.25
C VAL A 50 8.30 -15.61 18.69
N THR A 51 7.96 -16.63 17.91
CA THR A 51 8.49 -17.99 18.06
C THR A 51 9.51 -18.24 16.97
N THR A 52 10.69 -18.75 17.35
CA THR A 52 11.75 -19.12 16.42
C THR A 52 12.05 -20.61 16.49
N ASP A 53 12.50 -21.16 15.38
CA ASP A 53 13.07 -22.51 15.34
C ASP A 53 14.46 -22.55 16.00
N LYS A 54 15.05 -23.73 16.07
CA LYS A 54 16.41 -23.96 16.64
C LYS A 54 17.53 -23.24 15.86
N ASN A 55 17.26 -22.75 14.65
CA ASN A 55 18.21 -22.01 13.80
C ASN A 55 18.01 -20.50 13.95
N GLY A 56 17.01 -20.06 14.72
CA GLY A 56 16.67 -18.66 14.91
C GLY A 56 15.71 -18.08 13.87
N ASN A 57 15.17 -18.91 12.95
CA ASN A 57 14.19 -18.43 11.97
C ASN A 57 12.82 -18.23 12.63
N VAL A 58 12.18 -17.12 12.39
CA VAL A 58 10.81 -16.84 12.87
C VAL A 58 9.83 -17.80 12.19
N THR A 59 9.06 -18.52 13.00
CA THR A 59 8.04 -19.47 12.54
C THR A 59 6.61 -18.96 12.76
N GLN A 60 6.41 -18.13 13.77
CA GLN A 60 5.14 -17.50 14.11
C GLN A 60 5.36 -16.19 14.85
N ALA A 61 4.43 -15.25 14.68
CA ALA A 61 4.37 -14.04 15.47
C ALA A 61 2.93 -13.74 15.90
N GLU A 62 2.78 -13.04 17.03
CA GLU A 62 1.51 -12.60 17.58
C GLU A 62 1.64 -11.17 18.09
N GLY A 63 0.61 -10.37 17.92
CA GLY A 63 0.51 -9.01 18.43
C GLY A 63 -0.84 -8.78 19.11
N HIS A 64 -0.84 -8.27 20.34
CA HIS A 64 -2.08 -7.85 21.02
C HIS A 64 -1.99 -6.36 21.31
N VAL A 65 -2.80 -5.59 20.62
CA VAL A 65 -2.90 -4.13 20.79
C VAL A 65 -3.69 -3.80 22.05
N SER A 66 -3.15 -2.95 22.93
CA SER A 66 -3.85 -2.54 24.15
C SER A 66 -4.87 -1.44 23.87
N ASN A 67 -5.96 -1.39 24.66
CA ASN A 67 -6.93 -0.27 24.60
C ASN A 67 -6.26 1.09 24.79
N LYS A 68 -5.25 1.17 25.68
CA LYS A 68 -4.53 2.43 25.92
C LYS A 68 -3.75 2.92 24.72
N ASP A 69 -3.14 1.99 23.97
CA ASP A 69 -2.40 2.36 22.76
C ASP A 69 -3.35 2.73 21.61
N VAL A 70 -4.54 2.11 21.53
CA VAL A 70 -5.60 2.53 20.61
C VAL A 70 -6.06 3.96 20.92
N GLU A 71 -6.41 4.24 22.19
CA GLU A 71 -6.83 5.58 22.61
C GLU A 71 -5.75 6.64 22.33
N GLN A 72 -4.47 6.29 22.54
CA GLN A 72 -3.36 7.20 22.28
C GLN A 72 -3.15 7.41 20.79
N SER A 73 -3.20 6.35 19.99
CA SER A 73 -3.08 6.38 18.53
C SER A 73 -4.15 7.30 17.91
N GLN A 74 -5.40 7.12 18.31
CA GLN A 74 -6.52 7.94 17.83
C GLN A 74 -6.43 9.41 18.23
N LYS A 75 -5.77 9.70 19.35
CA LYS A 75 -5.58 11.07 19.84
C LYS A 75 -4.44 11.79 19.13
N ASP A 76 -3.34 11.08 18.88
CA ASP A 76 -2.08 11.66 18.39
C ASP A 76 -1.88 11.43 16.88
N ASP A 77 -2.82 10.71 16.24
CA ASP A 77 -2.73 10.31 14.82
C ASP A 77 -1.41 9.60 14.50
N GLN A 78 -1.04 8.63 15.35
CA GLN A 78 0.18 7.84 15.20
C GLN A 78 -0.13 6.34 15.26
N PRO A 79 0.52 5.50 14.44
CA PRO A 79 0.27 4.06 14.44
C PRO A 79 0.65 3.40 15.77
N VAL A 80 -0.07 2.34 16.14
CA VAL A 80 0.33 1.49 17.26
C VAL A 80 1.45 0.56 16.83
N LYS A 81 2.63 0.76 17.41
CA LYS A 81 3.80 -0.06 17.11
C LYS A 81 3.78 -1.38 17.88
N LEU A 82 3.80 -2.50 17.15
CA LEU A 82 3.97 -3.81 17.76
C LEU A 82 5.43 -4.02 18.22
N PRO A 83 5.65 -4.53 19.45
CA PRO A 83 7.00 -4.77 19.95
C PRO A 83 7.58 -6.12 19.47
N VAL A 84 7.47 -6.40 18.17
CA VAL A 84 8.04 -7.57 17.49
C VAL A 84 8.74 -7.13 16.21
N THR A 85 9.62 -7.95 15.69
CA THR A 85 10.20 -7.77 14.35
C THR A 85 10.04 -9.09 13.60
N VAL A 86 9.57 -9.03 12.36
CA VAL A 86 9.35 -10.19 11.53
C VAL A 86 10.15 -10.09 10.22
N PRO A 87 10.56 -11.20 9.61
CA PRO A 87 11.24 -11.17 8.33
C PRO A 87 10.28 -10.80 7.20
N VAL A 88 10.82 -10.18 6.15
CA VAL A 88 10.19 -10.14 4.83
C VAL A 88 10.61 -11.40 4.09
N THR A 89 9.66 -12.22 3.69
CA THR A 89 9.92 -13.53 3.06
C THR A 89 9.64 -13.45 1.56
N PRO A 90 10.52 -13.94 0.67
CA PRO A 90 10.24 -13.98 -0.76
C PRO A 90 8.92 -14.71 -1.07
N GLU A 91 8.17 -14.23 -2.08
CA GLU A 91 6.93 -14.88 -2.53
C GLU A 91 7.20 -16.34 -2.94
N GLY A 92 6.33 -17.26 -2.53
CA GLY A 92 6.48 -18.70 -2.76
C GLY A 92 7.27 -19.43 -1.69
N GLU A 93 7.93 -18.73 -0.76
CA GLU A 93 8.53 -19.30 0.43
C GLU A 93 7.53 -19.31 1.61
N ASN A 94 7.83 -20.08 2.64
CA ASN A 94 6.94 -20.20 3.80
C ASN A 94 7.11 -18.99 4.75
N ALA A 95 6.39 -17.91 4.48
CA ALA A 95 6.36 -16.75 5.35
C ALA A 95 5.66 -17.05 6.69
N PRO A 96 6.22 -16.60 7.83
CA PRO A 96 5.56 -16.73 9.12
C PRO A 96 4.24 -15.95 9.15
N SER A 97 3.21 -16.53 9.75
CA SER A 97 1.96 -15.82 10.03
C SER A 97 2.12 -14.92 11.26
N ILE A 98 1.49 -13.75 11.19
CA ILE A 98 1.41 -12.78 12.27
C ILE A 98 -0.07 -12.67 12.64
N GLU A 99 -0.44 -13.16 13.82
CA GLU A 99 -1.80 -13.00 14.34
C GLU A 99 -1.87 -11.68 15.12
N ILE A 100 -2.69 -10.73 14.67
CA ILE A 100 -2.83 -9.42 15.30
C ILE A 100 -4.22 -9.30 15.89
N GLU A 101 -4.29 -9.11 17.22
CA GLU A 101 -5.52 -8.83 17.91
C GLU A 101 -5.66 -7.33 18.19
N VAL A 102 -6.71 -6.74 17.64
CA VAL A 102 -7.14 -5.36 17.90
C VAL A 102 -8.40 -5.38 18.78
N PRO A 103 -8.50 -4.53 19.81
CA PRO A 103 -9.66 -4.50 20.70
C PRO A 103 -10.97 -4.29 19.93
N LYS A 104 -12.01 -5.03 20.29
CA LYS A 104 -13.32 -4.93 19.63
C LYS A 104 -13.93 -3.55 19.80
N GLY A 105 -14.42 -2.99 18.69
CA GLY A 105 -15.09 -1.68 18.70
C GLY A 105 -14.14 -0.49 18.63
N SER A 106 -12.86 -0.72 18.37
CA SER A 106 -11.85 0.36 18.19
C SER A 106 -12.03 1.16 16.90
N GLY A 107 -12.81 0.65 15.94
CA GLY A 107 -12.77 1.16 14.56
C GLY A 107 -11.47 0.78 13.89
N SER A 108 -11.11 1.47 12.81
CA SER A 108 -9.83 1.29 12.13
C SER A 108 -8.68 1.78 13.03
N VAL A 109 -7.63 0.97 13.13
CA VAL A 109 -6.43 1.27 13.91
C VAL A 109 -5.21 1.04 13.02
N ASP A 110 -4.37 2.04 12.85
CA ASP A 110 -3.11 1.89 12.15
C ASP A 110 -2.11 1.12 13.02
N VAL A 111 -1.67 -0.03 12.53
CA VAL A 111 -0.72 -0.90 13.22
C VAL A 111 0.61 -0.91 12.49
N GLU A 112 1.67 -0.49 13.20
CA GLU A 112 3.05 -0.55 12.72
C GLU A 112 3.66 -1.91 13.11
N ILE A 113 4.05 -2.68 12.11
CA ILE A 113 4.74 -3.96 12.26
C ILE A 113 6.21 -3.78 11.84
N PRO A 114 7.17 -3.78 12.77
CA PRO A 114 8.58 -3.79 12.44
C PRO A 114 8.97 -4.99 11.59
N VAL A 115 9.71 -4.75 10.50
CA VAL A 115 10.15 -5.78 9.56
C VAL A 115 11.65 -5.65 9.26
N GLU A 116 12.25 -6.75 8.82
CA GLU A 116 13.65 -6.76 8.42
C GLU A 116 13.79 -6.49 6.92
N LYS A 117 14.55 -5.43 6.58
CA LYS A 117 14.95 -5.09 5.20
C LYS A 117 13.79 -5.06 4.19
N PRO A 118 12.76 -4.26 4.41
CA PRO A 118 11.68 -4.12 3.43
C PRO A 118 12.23 -3.56 2.11
N THR A 119 11.57 -3.95 1.01
CA THR A 119 11.84 -3.48 -0.35
C THR A 119 10.62 -2.74 -0.88
N ALA A 120 10.71 -2.14 -2.05
CA ALA A 120 9.55 -1.58 -2.74
C ALA A 120 8.49 -2.64 -3.08
N GLY A 121 8.91 -3.90 -3.26
CA GLY A 121 8.02 -5.04 -3.49
C GLY A 121 7.47 -5.70 -2.23
N THR A 122 7.78 -5.17 -1.03
CA THR A 122 7.22 -5.67 0.22
C THR A 122 5.71 -5.44 0.27
N VAL A 123 4.97 -6.51 0.56
CA VAL A 123 3.51 -6.50 0.65
C VAL A 123 3.04 -7.21 1.92
N ALA A 124 2.07 -6.61 2.59
CA ALA A 124 1.28 -7.27 3.61
C ALA A 124 0.17 -8.09 2.91
N VAL A 125 0.02 -9.35 3.31
CA VAL A 125 -0.97 -10.27 2.76
C VAL A 125 -1.87 -10.71 3.89
N VAL A 126 -3.18 -10.47 3.79
CA VAL A 126 -4.17 -10.97 4.75
C VAL A 126 -4.51 -12.41 4.41
N VAL A 127 -4.40 -13.29 5.41
CA VAL A 127 -4.79 -14.69 5.31
C VAL A 127 -6.23 -14.82 5.81
N LYS A 128 -7.14 -15.16 4.91
CA LYS A 128 -8.56 -15.38 5.25
C LYS A 128 -8.76 -16.72 5.97
N PRO A 129 -9.90 -16.91 6.68
CA PRO A 129 -10.18 -18.17 7.39
C PRO A 129 -10.20 -19.42 6.51
N ASP A 130 -10.45 -19.26 5.20
CA ASP A 130 -10.42 -20.35 4.22
C ASP A 130 -9.00 -20.64 3.68
N GLY A 131 -7.99 -19.90 4.18
CA GLY A 131 -6.60 -20.01 3.74
C GLY A 131 -6.27 -19.17 2.50
N THR A 132 -7.24 -18.44 1.94
CA THR A 132 -6.98 -17.54 0.81
C THR A 132 -6.09 -16.37 1.25
N GLU A 133 -5.06 -16.09 0.48
CA GLU A 133 -4.14 -14.97 0.69
C GLU A 133 -4.52 -13.80 -0.23
N VAL A 134 -4.72 -12.62 0.37
CA VAL A 134 -5.12 -11.39 -0.36
C VAL A 134 -4.12 -10.29 -0.06
N PRO A 135 -3.42 -9.75 -1.07
CA PRO A 135 -2.49 -8.64 -0.86
C PRO A 135 -3.24 -7.37 -0.46
N VAL A 136 -2.76 -6.70 0.58
CA VAL A 136 -3.21 -5.36 0.94
C VAL A 136 -2.60 -4.38 -0.05
N LYS A 137 -3.41 -3.50 -0.63
CA LYS A 137 -2.95 -2.57 -1.66
C LYS A 137 -2.59 -1.20 -1.11
N GLN A 138 -3.30 -0.77 -0.06
CA GLN A 138 -3.13 0.54 0.57
C GLN A 138 -2.52 0.35 1.97
N PHE A 139 -1.24 0.56 2.08
CA PHE A 139 -0.48 0.55 3.33
C PHE A 139 0.89 1.20 3.10
N ILE A 140 1.53 1.62 4.17
CA ILE A 140 2.81 2.32 4.13
C ILE A 140 3.95 1.34 4.38
N VAL A 141 5.01 1.43 3.59
CA VAL A 141 6.29 0.75 3.84
C VAL A 141 7.31 1.81 4.20
N THR A 142 7.89 1.69 5.40
CA THR A 142 9.00 2.53 5.86
C THR A 142 10.34 1.83 5.67
N GLU A 143 11.44 2.41 6.12
CA GLU A 143 12.77 1.77 6.07
C GLU A 143 12.86 0.47 6.88
N ASN A 144 12.01 0.28 7.89
CA ASN A 144 12.10 -0.83 8.84
C ASN A 144 10.75 -1.33 9.38
N SER A 145 9.65 -0.91 8.78
CA SER A 145 8.32 -1.35 9.20
C SER A 145 7.32 -1.32 8.03
N VAL A 146 6.17 -1.94 8.25
CA VAL A 146 4.95 -1.75 7.48
C VAL A 146 3.87 -1.21 8.40
N ILE A 147 3.05 -0.25 7.92
CA ILE A 147 1.93 0.32 8.66
C ILE A 147 0.67 0.06 7.84
N LEU A 148 -0.31 -0.58 8.45
CA LEU A 148 -1.56 -0.93 7.78
C LEU A 148 -2.77 -0.70 8.68
N PRO A 149 -3.88 -0.18 8.11
CA PRO A 149 -5.12 0.00 8.84
C PRO A 149 -5.79 -1.37 9.08
N LEU A 150 -6.20 -1.63 10.32
CA LEU A 150 -6.90 -2.84 10.72
C LEU A 150 -8.25 -2.49 11.35
N ASP A 151 -9.34 -2.96 10.75
CA ASP A 151 -10.71 -2.82 11.28
C ASP A 151 -11.08 -3.94 12.28
N GLY A 152 -10.09 -4.59 12.88
CA GLY A 152 -10.22 -5.70 13.80
C GLY A 152 -9.05 -6.65 13.74
N SER A 153 -9.19 -7.83 14.36
CA SER A 153 -8.14 -8.84 14.38
C SER A 153 -7.92 -9.44 13.00
N ALA A 154 -6.66 -9.66 12.63
CA ALA A 154 -6.26 -10.19 11.33
C ALA A 154 -5.08 -11.15 11.44
N VAL A 155 -4.98 -12.07 10.49
CA VAL A 155 -3.78 -12.89 10.26
C VAL A 155 -3.09 -12.37 9.01
N ILE A 156 -1.82 -12.01 9.14
CA ILE A 156 -1.05 -11.33 8.10
C ILE A 156 0.25 -12.09 7.83
N LYS A 157 0.72 -12.04 6.61
CA LYS A 157 2.10 -12.40 6.22
C LYS A 157 2.76 -11.20 5.59
N ILE A 158 4.08 -11.07 5.75
CA ILE A 158 4.87 -10.03 5.07
C ILE A 158 5.75 -10.73 4.05
N VAL A 159 5.50 -10.43 2.78
CA VAL A 159 6.18 -11.07 1.65
C VAL A 159 6.80 -10.05 0.71
N ASP A 160 7.88 -10.42 0.04
CA ASP A 160 8.42 -9.67 -1.10
C ASP A 160 7.88 -10.29 -2.38
N ARG A 161 7.06 -9.51 -3.11
CA ARG A 161 6.45 -9.87 -4.38
C ARG A 161 7.09 -9.15 -5.57
N SER A 162 8.34 -8.73 -5.42
CA SER A 162 9.08 -8.08 -6.51
C SER A 162 9.14 -8.97 -7.75
N GLN A 163 8.74 -8.41 -8.90
CA GLN A 163 8.79 -9.09 -10.19
C GLN A 163 10.00 -8.59 -10.99
N HIS A 164 10.69 -9.49 -11.67
CA HIS A 164 11.86 -9.13 -12.46
C HIS A 164 11.50 -8.92 -13.93
N PHE A 165 11.47 -7.65 -14.37
CA PHE A 165 11.29 -7.26 -15.76
C PHE A 165 12.62 -6.86 -16.38
N VAL A 166 13.00 -7.48 -17.50
CA VAL A 166 14.31 -7.26 -18.12
C VAL A 166 14.50 -5.84 -18.66
N ASP A 167 13.42 -5.19 -19.08
CA ASP A 167 13.39 -3.82 -19.58
C ASP A 167 13.36 -2.74 -18.46
N VAL A 168 13.27 -3.17 -17.21
CA VAL A 168 13.34 -2.31 -16.03
C VAL A 168 14.58 -2.64 -15.20
N HIS A 169 14.69 -3.88 -14.75
CA HIS A 169 15.76 -4.33 -13.85
C HIS A 169 17.06 -4.58 -14.57
N GLY A 170 17.00 -5.22 -15.76
CA GLY A 170 18.17 -5.47 -16.59
C GLY A 170 18.74 -4.21 -17.24
N ALA A 171 17.90 -3.18 -17.43
CA ALA A 171 18.29 -1.89 -18.01
C ALA A 171 18.63 -0.82 -16.95
N ASP A 172 18.59 -1.16 -15.67
CA ASP A 172 18.75 -0.21 -14.55
C ASP A 172 17.87 1.05 -14.70
N HIS A 173 16.61 0.83 -15.04
CA HIS A 173 15.66 1.90 -15.33
C HIS A 173 15.30 2.67 -14.04
N TRP A 174 15.21 4.00 -14.11
CA TRP A 174 14.92 4.89 -12.98
C TRP A 174 13.63 4.55 -12.21
N ALA A 175 12.67 3.90 -12.87
CA ALA A 175 11.37 3.57 -12.28
C ALA A 175 11.34 2.20 -11.58
N LYS A 176 12.47 1.52 -11.42
CA LYS A 176 12.54 0.16 -10.86
C LYS A 176 11.72 0.01 -9.57
N GLU A 177 11.98 0.83 -8.56
CA GLU A 177 11.28 0.77 -7.28
C GLU A 177 9.77 1.05 -7.40
N TYR A 178 9.39 1.97 -8.30
CA TYR A 178 7.99 2.27 -8.57
C TYR A 178 7.28 1.12 -9.28
N VAL A 179 7.96 0.45 -10.19
CA VAL A 179 7.44 -0.74 -10.88
C VAL A 179 7.28 -1.89 -9.88
N ASP A 180 8.28 -2.14 -9.03
CA ASP A 180 8.20 -3.15 -7.97
C ASP A 180 7.01 -2.87 -7.05
N PHE A 181 6.81 -1.61 -6.64
CA PHE A 181 5.69 -1.21 -5.78
C PHE A 181 4.33 -1.53 -6.40
N VAL A 182 4.10 -1.10 -7.64
CA VAL A 182 2.77 -1.24 -8.28
C VAL A 182 2.48 -2.66 -8.76
N THR A 183 3.50 -3.43 -9.13
CA THR A 183 3.30 -4.82 -9.58
C THR A 183 3.15 -5.77 -8.40
N ALA A 184 3.89 -5.58 -7.31
CA ALA A 184 3.75 -6.37 -6.09
C ALA A 184 2.34 -6.28 -5.48
N ARG A 185 1.64 -5.15 -5.70
CA ARG A 185 0.25 -4.90 -5.23
C ARG A 185 -0.83 -5.24 -6.27
N ASP A 186 -0.46 -5.92 -7.35
CA ASP A 186 -1.38 -6.28 -8.45
C ASP A 186 -2.07 -5.06 -9.11
N LEU A 187 -1.53 -3.84 -8.93
CA LEU A 187 -2.07 -2.63 -9.57
C LEU A 187 -1.72 -2.61 -11.06
N PHE A 188 -0.48 -2.96 -11.39
CA PHE A 188 0.00 -3.16 -12.74
C PHE A 188 0.38 -4.61 -12.99
N GLN A 189 0.31 -5.00 -14.24
CA GLN A 189 0.87 -6.23 -14.75
C GLN A 189 1.93 -5.93 -15.81
N GLY A 190 2.85 -6.85 -16.06
CA GLY A 190 3.71 -6.79 -17.21
C GLY A 190 2.92 -6.77 -18.52
N THR A 191 3.52 -6.30 -19.59
CA THR A 191 2.98 -6.44 -20.95
C THR A 191 3.25 -7.83 -21.52
N SER A 192 4.19 -8.54 -20.91
CA SER A 192 4.47 -9.96 -21.05
C SER A 192 5.11 -10.48 -19.76
N ASP A 193 5.41 -11.77 -19.69
CA ASP A 193 5.97 -12.42 -18.50
C ASP A 193 7.25 -11.74 -17.97
N ASN A 194 8.04 -11.13 -18.83
CA ASN A 194 9.33 -10.55 -18.47
C ASN A 194 9.53 -9.09 -18.93
N HIS A 195 8.48 -8.41 -19.43
CA HIS A 195 8.54 -7.02 -19.85
C HIS A 195 7.44 -6.20 -19.19
N PHE A 196 7.81 -5.04 -18.67
CA PHE A 196 6.88 -4.03 -18.13
C PHE A 196 6.48 -3.00 -19.17
N SER A 197 7.34 -2.74 -20.16
CA SER A 197 7.21 -1.69 -21.17
C SER A 197 7.10 -0.28 -20.56
N PRO A 198 8.12 0.19 -19.83
CA PRO A 198 8.06 1.40 -19.02
C PRO A 198 7.76 2.66 -19.82
N ASP A 199 8.22 2.76 -21.06
CA ASP A 199 8.18 3.95 -21.89
C ASP A 199 6.92 4.06 -22.79
N ILE A 200 6.09 3.02 -22.86
CA ILE A 200 4.85 3.14 -23.65
C ILE A 200 3.83 4.02 -22.93
N SER A 201 3.09 4.82 -23.73
CA SER A 201 2.05 5.70 -23.20
C SER A 201 0.90 4.89 -22.62
N MET A 202 0.39 5.31 -21.47
CA MET A 202 -0.83 4.75 -20.89
C MET A 202 -2.06 5.26 -21.63
N THR A 203 -3.09 4.41 -21.69
CA THR A 203 -4.42 4.82 -22.16
C THR A 203 -5.31 5.23 -20.98
N ARG A 204 -6.41 5.90 -21.28
CA ARG A 204 -7.42 6.31 -20.29
C ARG A 204 -8.05 5.08 -19.61
N GLY A 205 -8.36 4.03 -20.39
CA GLY A 205 -8.87 2.76 -19.86
C GLY A 205 -7.87 2.06 -18.93
N MET A 206 -6.58 2.07 -19.25
CA MET A 206 -5.54 1.51 -18.38
C MET A 206 -5.47 2.21 -17.03
N LEU A 207 -5.50 3.56 -16.99
CA LEU A 207 -5.45 4.29 -15.72
C LEU A 207 -6.66 3.97 -14.84
N VAL A 208 -7.85 3.98 -15.42
CA VAL A 208 -9.09 3.70 -14.68
C VAL A 208 -9.09 2.28 -14.15
N ALA A 209 -8.61 1.30 -14.93
CA ALA A 209 -8.48 -0.08 -14.49
C ALA A 209 -7.50 -0.24 -13.30
N VAL A 210 -6.44 0.57 -13.25
CA VAL A 210 -5.52 0.57 -12.10
C VAL A 210 -6.19 1.13 -10.85
N LEU A 211 -6.96 2.21 -10.95
CA LEU A 211 -7.71 2.76 -9.82
C LEU A 211 -8.80 1.78 -9.34
N TYR A 212 -9.48 1.11 -10.25
CA TYR A 212 -10.46 0.07 -9.94
C TYR A 212 -9.83 -1.10 -9.18
N ARG A 213 -8.64 -1.55 -9.60
CA ARG A 213 -7.87 -2.58 -8.87
C ARG A 213 -7.39 -2.08 -7.50
N LEU A 214 -7.05 -0.80 -7.36
CA LEU A 214 -6.67 -0.21 -6.08
C LEU A 214 -7.81 -0.30 -5.05
N GLU A 215 -9.06 -0.28 -5.52
CA GLU A 215 -10.28 -0.48 -4.74
C GLU A 215 -10.74 -1.96 -4.66
N ASP A 216 -9.84 -2.91 -4.90
CA ASP A 216 -10.17 -4.34 -4.89
C ASP A 216 -11.26 -4.76 -5.87
N SER A 217 -11.41 -4.03 -6.96
CA SER A 217 -12.37 -4.30 -8.04
C SER A 217 -13.80 -4.52 -7.52
N PRO A 218 -14.41 -3.51 -6.88
CA PRO A 218 -15.70 -3.63 -6.22
C PRO A 218 -16.80 -4.04 -7.21
N SER A 219 -17.79 -4.78 -6.72
CA SER A 219 -18.95 -5.14 -7.53
C SER A 219 -19.70 -3.90 -8.00
N LEU A 220 -20.12 -3.90 -9.25
CA LEU A 220 -20.96 -2.83 -9.79
C LEU A 220 -22.40 -2.96 -9.27
N PRO A 221 -23.13 -1.83 -9.07
CA PRO A 221 -24.56 -1.88 -8.78
C PRO A 221 -25.32 -2.61 -9.89
N GLU A 222 -26.29 -3.47 -9.51
CA GLU A 222 -27.14 -4.20 -10.48
C GLU A 222 -28.07 -3.26 -11.29
N GLU A 223 -28.33 -2.06 -10.78
CA GLU A 223 -29.16 -1.07 -11.46
C GLU A 223 -28.39 -0.46 -12.63
N ASN A 224 -29.04 -0.50 -13.78
CA ASN A 224 -28.59 -0.04 -15.09
C ASN A 224 -27.84 1.31 -14.95
N LEU A 225 -26.55 1.29 -15.10
CA LEU A 225 -25.65 2.41 -14.81
C LEU A 225 -25.80 3.64 -15.72
N GLY A 226 -26.85 3.72 -16.53
CA GLY A 226 -27.36 4.93 -17.20
C GLY A 226 -26.36 5.79 -18.00
N TYR A 227 -25.11 5.33 -18.10
CA TYR A 227 -24.05 6.00 -18.85
C TYR A 227 -23.77 5.23 -20.15
N PRO A 228 -24.44 5.55 -21.23
CA PRO A 228 -24.09 4.98 -22.54
C PRO A 228 -22.81 5.65 -23.02
N LEU A 229 -21.67 5.07 -22.64
CA LEU A 229 -20.39 5.40 -23.25
C LEU A 229 -20.32 4.59 -24.55
N SER A 230 -20.50 5.24 -25.68
CA SER A 230 -20.75 4.60 -26.97
C SER A 230 -19.59 3.72 -27.48
N ASP A 231 -18.42 3.85 -26.90
CA ASP A 231 -17.18 3.15 -27.25
C ASP A 231 -16.67 2.22 -26.13
N VAL A 232 -17.54 1.82 -25.19
CA VAL A 232 -17.24 0.88 -24.11
C VAL A 232 -18.26 -0.27 -24.18
N ALA A 233 -17.84 -1.42 -24.71
CA ALA A 233 -18.67 -2.62 -24.75
C ALA A 233 -18.57 -3.37 -23.40
N SER A 234 -19.64 -4.08 -23.02
CA SER A 234 -19.70 -4.79 -21.73
C SER A 234 -18.69 -5.93 -21.57
N ASP A 235 -18.16 -6.44 -22.67
CA ASP A 235 -17.14 -7.49 -22.72
C ASP A 235 -15.70 -6.96 -22.87
N ASP A 236 -15.53 -5.64 -22.91
CA ASP A 236 -14.20 -5.02 -22.86
C ASP A 236 -13.54 -5.23 -21.50
N TRP A 237 -12.26 -5.54 -21.47
CA TRP A 237 -11.50 -5.81 -20.24
C TRP A 237 -11.47 -4.62 -19.25
N TYR A 238 -11.75 -3.43 -19.71
CA TYR A 238 -11.81 -2.19 -18.93
C TYR A 238 -13.24 -1.76 -18.58
N SER A 239 -14.25 -2.45 -19.06
CA SER A 239 -15.65 -1.99 -18.98
C SER A 239 -16.08 -1.72 -17.53
N ASP A 240 -15.90 -2.71 -16.64
CA ASP A 240 -16.27 -2.59 -15.23
C ASP A 240 -15.58 -1.42 -14.55
N ALA A 241 -14.28 -1.25 -14.82
CA ALA A 241 -13.51 -0.14 -14.28
C ALA A 241 -14.02 1.23 -14.77
N VAL A 242 -14.35 1.32 -16.06
CA VAL A 242 -14.87 2.57 -16.65
C VAL A 242 -16.26 2.90 -16.09
N TYR A 243 -17.14 1.91 -16.00
CA TYR A 243 -18.47 2.10 -15.42
C TYR A 243 -18.41 2.46 -13.93
N TRP A 244 -17.55 1.79 -13.15
CA TRP A 244 -17.31 2.13 -11.76
C TRP A 244 -16.84 3.60 -11.61
N ALA A 245 -15.83 3.99 -12.36
CA ALA A 245 -15.28 5.33 -12.27
C ALA A 245 -16.26 6.42 -12.76
N ALA A 246 -17.09 6.11 -13.76
CA ALA A 246 -18.14 7.02 -14.23
C ALA A 246 -19.27 7.16 -13.19
N TYR A 247 -19.70 6.05 -12.57
CA TYR A 247 -20.70 6.02 -11.52
C TYR A 247 -20.31 6.88 -10.31
N HIS A 248 -19.04 6.83 -9.91
CA HIS A 248 -18.50 7.62 -8.81
C HIS A 248 -18.04 9.04 -9.22
N GLY A 249 -18.27 9.45 -10.47
CA GLY A 249 -17.89 10.79 -10.94
C GLY A 249 -16.38 11.02 -11.07
N ILE A 250 -15.57 9.95 -10.98
CA ILE A 250 -14.11 9.99 -11.12
C ILE A 250 -13.73 10.34 -12.56
N VAL A 251 -14.46 9.79 -13.52
CA VAL A 251 -14.30 10.11 -14.94
C VAL A 251 -15.60 10.61 -15.55
N SER A 252 -15.46 11.36 -16.63
CA SER A 252 -16.55 11.69 -17.56
C SER A 252 -16.11 11.35 -18.98
N GLY A 253 -17.06 11.03 -19.84
CA GLY A 253 -16.80 10.89 -21.26
C GLY A 253 -16.50 12.25 -21.93
N TYR A 254 -16.19 12.20 -23.21
CA TYR A 254 -16.13 13.35 -24.07
C TYR A 254 -17.55 13.88 -24.38
N HIS A 255 -17.62 15.10 -24.90
CA HIS A 255 -18.91 15.73 -25.26
C HIS A 255 -19.67 14.99 -26.36
N ASP A 256 -19.01 14.09 -27.10
CA ASP A 256 -19.60 13.26 -28.15
C ASP A 256 -20.14 11.91 -27.62
N GLY A 257 -20.15 11.69 -26.31
CA GLY A 257 -20.64 10.46 -25.65
C GLY A 257 -19.67 9.31 -25.62
N ARG A 258 -18.42 9.50 -26.07
CA ARG A 258 -17.35 8.48 -25.95
C ARG A 258 -16.57 8.66 -24.64
N PHE A 259 -16.00 7.57 -24.14
CA PHE A 259 -14.99 7.60 -23.06
C PHE A 259 -13.57 7.77 -23.60
N GLY A 260 -13.26 7.19 -24.74
CA GLY A 260 -11.91 7.11 -25.30
C GLY A 260 -11.00 6.16 -24.54
N PRO A 261 -11.37 4.88 -24.29
CA PRO A 261 -10.59 3.97 -23.46
C PRO A 261 -9.20 3.69 -24.00
N ASN A 262 -9.04 3.74 -25.33
CA ASN A 262 -7.79 3.50 -26.04
C ASN A 262 -7.01 4.80 -26.35
N ASP A 263 -7.59 5.97 -26.05
CA ASP A 263 -6.89 7.24 -26.22
C ASP A 263 -5.75 7.33 -25.18
N THR A 264 -4.56 7.76 -25.62
CA THR A 264 -3.44 7.99 -24.72
C THR A 264 -3.75 9.15 -23.77
N ILE A 265 -3.52 8.92 -22.47
CA ILE A 265 -3.85 9.90 -21.44
C ILE A 265 -2.82 11.01 -21.38
N THR A 266 -3.29 12.28 -21.33
CA THR A 266 -2.41 13.41 -21.07
C THR A 266 -2.16 13.58 -19.56
N ARG A 267 -1.06 14.26 -19.22
CA ARG A 267 -0.70 14.51 -17.82
C ARG A 267 -1.76 15.34 -17.08
N GLU A 268 -2.39 16.29 -17.76
CA GLU A 268 -3.49 17.06 -17.16
C GLU A 268 -4.77 16.23 -16.98
N GLN A 269 -5.10 15.33 -17.93
CA GLN A 269 -6.24 14.42 -17.78
C GLN A 269 -6.01 13.44 -16.62
N MET A 270 -4.81 12.90 -16.50
CA MET A 270 -4.43 12.04 -15.39
C MET A 270 -4.58 12.75 -14.04
N ALA A 271 -4.08 13.99 -13.93
CA ALA A 271 -4.22 14.78 -12.71
C ALA A 271 -5.69 14.97 -12.30
N VAL A 272 -6.58 15.26 -13.27
CA VAL A 272 -8.02 15.41 -12.99
C VAL A 272 -8.66 14.10 -12.51
N ILE A 273 -8.30 12.96 -13.09
CA ILE A 273 -8.82 11.66 -12.66
C ILE A 273 -8.36 11.34 -11.23
N LEU A 274 -7.08 11.56 -10.92
CA LEU A 274 -6.54 11.34 -9.57
C LEU A 274 -7.15 12.30 -8.54
N TYR A 275 -7.33 13.57 -8.90
CA TYR A 275 -7.96 14.58 -8.04
C TYR A 275 -9.40 14.20 -7.68
N ARG A 276 -10.20 13.83 -8.69
CA ARG A 276 -11.59 13.38 -8.47
C ARG A 276 -11.65 12.06 -7.68
N TYR A 277 -10.72 11.17 -7.92
CA TYR A 277 -10.61 9.94 -7.13
C TYR A 277 -10.30 10.26 -5.67
N ALA A 278 -9.34 11.14 -5.39
CA ALA A 278 -9.02 11.59 -4.03
C ALA A 278 -10.24 12.23 -3.34
N GLN A 279 -10.99 13.08 -4.04
CA GLN A 279 -12.24 13.66 -3.54
C GLN A 279 -13.30 12.61 -3.25
N HIS A 280 -13.47 11.61 -4.13
CA HIS A 280 -14.40 10.51 -3.92
C HIS A 280 -14.06 9.70 -2.66
N LYS A 281 -12.78 9.51 -2.37
CA LYS A 281 -12.30 8.83 -1.17
C LYS A 281 -12.38 9.69 0.10
N GLY A 282 -12.63 10.99 -0.04
CA GLY A 282 -12.61 11.93 1.08
C GLY A 282 -11.20 12.31 1.56
N TYR A 283 -10.18 12.06 0.75
CA TYR A 283 -8.81 12.50 1.05
C TYR A 283 -8.70 14.02 0.96
N ASP A 284 -7.73 14.60 1.69
CA ASP A 284 -7.50 16.04 1.61
C ASP A 284 -7.03 16.44 0.22
N THR A 285 -7.76 17.38 -0.36
CA THR A 285 -7.47 17.93 -1.68
C THR A 285 -7.39 19.45 -1.66
N ALA A 286 -7.09 20.04 -0.49
CA ALA A 286 -7.11 21.49 -0.31
C ALA A 286 -5.83 22.18 -0.82
N ASP A 287 -4.69 21.52 -0.71
CA ASP A 287 -3.39 22.10 -1.04
C ASP A 287 -3.25 22.48 -2.50
N ARG A 288 -2.58 23.62 -2.76
CA ARG A 288 -2.34 24.16 -4.10
C ARG A 288 -0.91 24.69 -4.25
N ALA A 289 -0.27 24.28 -5.33
CA ALA A 289 1.01 24.84 -5.74
C ALA A 289 0.83 25.82 -6.90
N ALA A 290 1.58 26.92 -6.89
CA ALA A 290 1.65 27.83 -8.03
C ALA A 290 2.33 27.13 -9.22
N LEU A 291 1.69 27.20 -10.39
CA LEU A 291 2.19 26.57 -11.63
C LEU A 291 2.97 27.59 -12.50
N ASP A 292 3.03 28.85 -12.16
CA ASP A 292 3.72 29.93 -12.86
C ASP A 292 5.25 29.76 -12.93
N LYS A 293 5.81 28.91 -12.05
CA LYS A 293 7.22 28.47 -12.12
C LYS A 293 7.54 27.67 -13.40
N PHE A 294 6.53 27.13 -14.08
CA PHE A 294 6.71 26.39 -15.32
C PHE A 294 6.47 27.29 -16.53
N SER A 295 7.43 27.32 -17.44
CA SER A 295 7.40 28.17 -18.64
C SER A 295 6.27 27.86 -19.62
N ASP A 296 5.65 26.70 -19.48
CA ASP A 296 4.53 26.19 -20.28
C ASP A 296 3.20 26.16 -19.51
N SER A 297 3.12 26.87 -18.37
CA SER A 297 1.91 26.94 -17.54
C SER A 297 0.67 27.48 -18.30
N GLU A 298 0.87 28.33 -19.30
CA GLU A 298 -0.21 28.85 -20.18
C GLU A 298 -0.86 27.75 -21.03
N GLN A 299 -0.22 26.58 -21.19
CA GLN A 299 -0.78 25.44 -21.91
C GLN A 299 -1.74 24.60 -21.04
N VAL A 300 -1.81 24.88 -19.72
CA VAL A 300 -2.73 24.20 -18.82
C VAL A 300 -4.16 24.59 -19.17
N SER A 301 -5.01 23.58 -19.39
CA SER A 301 -6.44 23.82 -19.64
C SER A 301 -7.13 24.36 -18.38
N ALA A 302 -8.05 25.30 -18.54
CA ALA A 302 -8.79 25.86 -17.41
C ALA A 302 -9.52 24.79 -16.57
N TRP A 303 -10.02 23.72 -17.20
CA TRP A 303 -10.70 22.62 -16.52
C TRP A 303 -9.77 21.73 -15.69
N SER A 304 -8.46 21.77 -15.91
CA SER A 304 -7.46 20.94 -15.24
C SER A 304 -6.59 21.73 -14.25
N ALA A 305 -6.71 23.06 -14.21
CA ALA A 305 -5.82 23.90 -13.45
C ALA A 305 -5.79 23.58 -11.95
N ASP A 306 -6.96 23.42 -11.33
CA ASP A 306 -7.07 23.07 -9.91
C ASP A 306 -6.47 21.71 -9.60
N ALA A 307 -6.76 20.72 -10.44
CA ALA A 307 -6.25 19.35 -10.27
C ALA A 307 -4.73 19.27 -10.46
N LEU A 308 -4.17 19.97 -11.44
CA LEU A 308 -2.73 20.04 -11.64
C LEU A 308 -2.02 20.79 -10.51
N SER A 309 -2.63 21.89 -10.02
CA SER A 309 -2.13 22.66 -8.89
C SER A 309 -2.07 21.79 -7.62
N TRP A 310 -3.14 21.05 -7.32
CA TRP A 310 -3.16 20.06 -6.24
C TRP A 310 -2.14 18.96 -6.47
N ALA A 311 -2.14 18.29 -7.61
CA ALA A 311 -1.23 17.18 -7.88
C ALA A 311 0.25 17.61 -7.84
N ASN A 312 0.55 18.88 -8.12
CA ASN A 312 1.89 19.44 -7.96
C ASN A 312 2.21 19.77 -6.50
N ALA A 313 1.25 20.25 -5.70
CA ALA A 313 1.41 20.47 -4.27
C ALA A 313 1.73 19.16 -3.55
N GLU A 314 0.98 18.08 -3.87
CA GLU A 314 1.20 16.73 -3.35
C GLU A 314 2.49 16.06 -3.91
N GLY A 315 3.21 16.69 -4.84
CA GLY A 315 4.38 16.10 -5.48
C GLY A 315 4.07 14.90 -6.37
N LEU A 316 2.81 14.71 -6.74
CA LEU A 316 2.36 13.62 -7.64
C LEU A 316 2.78 13.91 -9.08
N VAL A 317 2.42 15.07 -9.58
CA VAL A 317 2.75 15.53 -10.93
C VAL A 317 3.78 16.65 -10.86
N ASN A 318 5.04 16.27 -10.96
CA ASN A 318 6.15 17.22 -11.07
C ASN A 318 6.39 17.61 -12.53
N GLY A 319 7.25 18.60 -12.76
CA GLY A 319 7.69 18.94 -14.12
C GLY A 319 8.37 17.76 -14.83
N THR A 320 8.34 17.76 -16.14
CA THR A 320 9.17 16.90 -16.98
C THR A 320 10.62 17.40 -17.02
N SER A 321 10.81 18.66 -16.65
CA SER A 321 12.10 19.30 -16.33
C SER A 321 11.94 20.25 -15.16
N ALA A 322 13.00 20.93 -14.77
CA ALA A 322 12.94 21.95 -13.73
C ALA A 322 12.00 23.14 -14.11
N THR A 323 11.74 23.37 -15.39
CA THR A 323 11.02 24.53 -15.90
C THR A 323 9.81 24.20 -16.77
N THR A 324 9.51 22.94 -17.04
CA THR A 324 8.41 22.53 -17.90
C THR A 324 7.50 21.51 -17.23
N LEU A 325 6.20 21.71 -17.28
CA LEU A 325 5.16 20.82 -16.73
C LEU A 325 4.70 19.79 -17.76
N THR A 326 4.63 20.19 -19.02
CA THR A 326 4.15 19.42 -20.18
C THR A 326 2.71 18.88 -19.97
N PRO A 327 1.70 19.76 -19.73
CA PRO A 327 0.36 19.34 -19.35
C PRO A 327 -0.34 18.51 -20.44
N LYS A 328 -0.07 18.80 -21.72
CA LYS A 328 -0.61 18.10 -22.89
C LYS A 328 0.19 16.86 -23.29
N GLY A 329 1.36 16.63 -22.67
CA GLY A 329 2.17 15.47 -22.94
C GLY A 329 1.52 14.19 -22.43
N HIS A 330 1.79 13.08 -23.08
CA HIS A 330 1.29 11.77 -22.66
C HIS A 330 2.10 11.22 -21.49
N ALA A 331 1.43 10.51 -20.60
CA ALA A 331 2.06 9.85 -19.47
C ALA A 331 2.49 8.43 -19.84
N ALA A 332 3.77 8.11 -19.69
CA ALA A 332 4.29 6.76 -19.87
C ALA A 332 3.95 5.87 -18.66
N ARG A 333 3.91 4.55 -18.85
CA ARG A 333 3.61 3.57 -17.80
C ARG A 333 4.49 3.75 -16.56
N ALA A 334 5.80 3.93 -16.74
CA ALA A 334 6.73 4.20 -15.64
C ALA A 334 6.40 5.49 -14.87
N GLN A 335 5.98 6.54 -15.57
CA GLN A 335 5.59 7.79 -14.93
C GLN A 335 4.30 7.62 -14.12
N VAL A 336 3.33 6.88 -14.64
CA VAL A 336 2.09 6.59 -13.91
C VAL A 336 2.37 5.70 -12.71
N ALA A 337 3.25 4.69 -12.82
CA ALA A 337 3.68 3.88 -11.68
C ALA A 337 4.28 4.74 -10.58
N ALA A 338 5.18 5.68 -10.92
CA ALA A 338 5.77 6.60 -9.95
C ALA A 338 4.74 7.52 -9.28
N ILE A 339 3.76 8.01 -10.04
CA ILE A 339 2.70 8.88 -9.53
C ILE A 339 1.78 8.12 -8.58
N LEU A 340 1.39 6.89 -8.94
CA LEU A 340 0.54 6.05 -8.10
C LEU A 340 1.24 5.60 -6.82
N THR A 341 2.53 5.26 -6.89
CA THR A 341 3.32 4.97 -5.68
C THR A 341 3.30 6.16 -4.72
N ARG A 342 3.57 7.38 -5.23
CA ARG A 342 3.52 8.59 -4.40
C ARG A 342 2.11 8.88 -3.88
N PHE A 343 1.09 8.64 -4.70
CA PHE A 343 -0.30 8.78 -4.29
C PHE A 343 -0.62 7.88 -3.09
N CYS A 344 -0.29 6.58 -3.18
CA CYS A 344 -0.50 5.64 -2.09
C CYS A 344 0.32 5.96 -0.82
N GLN A 345 1.45 6.62 -0.96
CA GLN A 345 2.36 6.95 0.15
C GLN A 345 2.09 8.30 0.82
N ARG A 346 1.35 9.21 0.18
CA ARG A 346 1.20 10.59 0.65
C ARG A 346 -0.24 11.08 0.80
N VAL A 347 -1.14 10.59 -0.05
CA VAL A 347 -2.53 11.07 -0.11
C VAL A 347 -3.46 10.12 0.64
N VAL A 348 -3.02 8.89 0.84
CA VAL A 348 -3.78 7.85 1.58
C VAL A 348 -3.45 7.89 3.08
N GLU A 349 -2.46 8.69 3.47
CA GLU A 349 -2.18 9.00 4.87
C GLU A 349 -3.31 9.93 5.43
#